data_53092a78e97eeb43e04a147ade48c84e
#
_entry.id   53092a78e97eeb43e04a147ade48c84e
#
_cell.length_a   1.000
_cell.length_b   1.000
_cell.length_c   1.000
_cell.angle_alpha   90.00
_cell.angle_beta   90.00
_cell.angle_gamma   90.00
#
_symmetry.space_group_name_H-M   'P 1'
#
loop_
_entity.id
_entity.type
_entity.pdbx_description
1 polymer ?
#
loop_
_entity_poly.entity_id
_entity_poly.type
_entity_poly.pdbx_seq_one_letter_code
_entity_poly.pdbx_strand_id
1 'polypeptide(L)'
;MKTSRYNFLFKFEGKNILFNSKTTALAMLSDDEYDKLAPFVEKESISIDADILEPDLVKHLSYGGFFIDDSFDEIKSLRFDMFKARFNSSSLSLTIAPTLACNFNCPYCYERTSSRNLTITDDVKQGLYEFVKSYIGIINNLSITWYGGEPLLCLKDIEEMTTHFKEICKDKVFYSAGMTTNGYLLDKETLLKLKDLSVSNIQIPFDGFKEKHDKTRCLSDGSGSFDKIIANLVSFKSLYDDKNNKLPSISLRLNTTRENHKDMIKLINYLKEKDLLDYTSPYLAKIDDPLDKVYKHCLTYEEFALLEKEFNDDYASLTGKQTSRNSYPEKISAVCGCDSLNSYVIDPQGYIYKCWEEIGKREFAIGNFKDGVDYKTIDRAYDYMLYDPSEDLKCSNCKILPLCMGGVCPYRRINNVLPSCDNKMKTIKNNLMSFLNTKEIKEAVLNESFAN
;
A
#
# COMPACT_ATOMS: atom_id res chain seq x y z
N MET A 1 -25.15 -27.17 -7.07
CA MET A 1 -24.21 -26.01 -6.89
C MET A 1 -24.69 -25.17 -5.74
N LYS A 2 -23.80 -24.31 -5.17
CA LYS A 2 -24.14 -23.37 -4.10
C LYS A 2 -23.68 -21.98 -4.45
N THR A 3 -24.29 -20.98 -3.80
CA THR A 3 -23.78 -19.59 -3.88
C THR A 3 -22.45 -19.45 -3.14
N SER A 4 -21.54 -18.66 -3.70
CA SER A 4 -20.32 -18.25 -2.98
C SER A 4 -20.72 -17.46 -1.73
N ARG A 5 -20.06 -17.76 -0.59
CA ARG A 5 -20.22 -17.00 0.66
C ARG A 5 -19.71 -15.56 0.56
N TYR A 6 -18.94 -15.24 -0.47
CA TYR A 6 -18.35 -13.94 -0.72
C TYR A 6 -19.21 -13.04 -1.62
N ASN A 7 -20.43 -13.44 -1.92
CA ASN A 7 -21.36 -12.66 -2.71
C ASN A 7 -21.99 -11.52 -1.90
N PHE A 8 -22.10 -10.36 -2.54
CA PHE A 8 -22.88 -9.20 -2.09
C PHE A 8 -23.95 -8.91 -3.13
N LEU A 9 -25.17 -8.71 -2.68
CA LEU A 9 -26.28 -8.31 -3.51
C LEU A 9 -26.83 -6.97 -2.99
N PHE A 10 -26.90 -5.96 -3.85
CA PHE A 10 -27.36 -4.62 -3.45
C PHE A 10 -27.91 -3.85 -4.64
N LYS A 11 -28.64 -2.76 -4.36
CA LYS A 11 -29.15 -1.86 -5.40
C LYS A 11 -28.26 -0.61 -5.53
N PHE A 12 -28.01 -0.20 -6.78
CA PHE A 12 -27.27 1.01 -7.12
C PHE A 12 -27.99 1.72 -8.27
N GLU A 13 -28.46 2.98 -8.05
CA GLU A 13 -29.23 3.77 -9.03
C GLU A 13 -30.37 3.00 -9.71
N GLY A 14 -31.10 2.19 -8.95
CA GLY A 14 -32.21 1.37 -9.44
C GLY A 14 -31.81 0.08 -10.14
N LYS A 15 -30.52 -0.20 -10.32
CA LYS A 15 -30.01 -1.47 -10.88
C LYS A 15 -29.63 -2.45 -9.76
N ASN A 16 -29.83 -3.73 -10.01
CA ASN A 16 -29.46 -4.80 -9.10
C ASN A 16 -28.04 -5.27 -9.38
N ILE A 17 -27.17 -5.12 -8.42
CA ILE A 17 -25.74 -5.42 -8.53
C ILE A 17 -25.39 -6.64 -7.68
N LEU A 18 -24.74 -7.62 -8.30
CA LEU A 18 -24.12 -8.76 -7.64
C LEU A 18 -22.59 -8.62 -7.73
N PHE A 19 -21.93 -8.60 -6.59
CA PHE A 19 -20.47 -8.48 -6.48
C PHE A 19 -19.91 -9.65 -5.68
N ASN A 20 -18.82 -10.26 -6.14
CA ASN A 20 -18.12 -11.31 -5.42
C ASN A 20 -16.74 -10.80 -4.95
N SER A 21 -16.51 -10.74 -3.64
CA SER A 21 -15.27 -10.23 -3.08
C SER A 21 -14.04 -11.13 -3.26
N LYS A 22 -14.24 -12.44 -3.57
CA LYS A 22 -13.15 -13.39 -3.80
C LYS A 22 -12.61 -13.33 -5.22
N THR A 23 -13.49 -13.22 -6.19
CA THR A 23 -13.12 -13.12 -7.61
C THR A 23 -13.04 -11.68 -8.10
N THR A 24 -13.63 -10.76 -7.34
CA THR A 24 -13.88 -9.35 -7.70
C THR A 24 -14.80 -9.19 -8.92
N ALA A 25 -15.51 -10.24 -9.31
CA ALA A 25 -16.48 -10.17 -10.39
C ALA A 25 -17.68 -9.30 -10.00
N LEU A 26 -18.23 -8.58 -10.99
CA LEU A 26 -19.43 -7.77 -10.89
C LEU A 26 -20.41 -8.19 -11.97
N ALA A 27 -21.68 -8.34 -11.62
CA ALA A 27 -22.77 -8.62 -12.56
C ALA A 27 -23.97 -7.71 -12.28
N MET A 28 -24.72 -7.37 -13.30
CA MET A 28 -26.05 -6.76 -13.20
C MET A 28 -27.11 -7.84 -13.37
N LEU A 29 -28.19 -7.73 -12.61
CA LEU A 29 -29.30 -8.66 -12.62
C LEU A 29 -30.60 -7.91 -12.95
N SER A 30 -31.49 -8.57 -13.67
CA SER A 30 -32.89 -8.13 -13.76
C SER A 30 -33.58 -8.23 -12.39
N ASP A 31 -34.77 -7.64 -12.26
CA ASP A 31 -35.53 -7.72 -11.01
C ASP A 31 -35.95 -9.19 -10.69
N ASP A 32 -36.31 -9.96 -11.70
CA ASP A 32 -36.65 -11.36 -11.54
C ASP A 32 -35.48 -12.23 -11.07
N GLU A 33 -34.29 -12.01 -11.67
CA GLU A 33 -33.05 -12.67 -11.26
C GLU A 33 -32.62 -12.29 -9.84
N TYR A 34 -32.77 -11.01 -9.50
CA TYR A 34 -32.49 -10.51 -8.15
C TYR A 34 -33.37 -11.20 -7.11
N ASP A 35 -34.72 -11.22 -7.35
CA ASP A 35 -35.69 -11.81 -6.42
C ASP A 35 -35.44 -13.31 -6.24
N LYS A 36 -35.06 -14.00 -7.30
CA LYS A 36 -34.71 -15.43 -7.27
C LYS A 36 -33.40 -15.69 -6.50
N LEU A 37 -32.40 -14.81 -6.60
CA LEU A 37 -31.09 -15.03 -6.00
C LEU A 37 -30.98 -14.53 -4.55
N ALA A 38 -31.68 -13.46 -4.17
CA ALA A 38 -31.58 -12.82 -2.87
C ALA A 38 -31.67 -13.79 -1.68
N PRO A 39 -32.65 -14.74 -1.63
CA PRO A 39 -32.76 -15.68 -0.50
C PRO A 39 -31.53 -16.56 -0.30
N PHE A 40 -30.78 -16.85 -1.37
CA PHE A 40 -29.60 -17.73 -1.34
C PHE A 40 -28.32 -16.96 -1.00
N VAL A 41 -28.19 -15.73 -1.45
CA VAL A 41 -27.05 -14.86 -1.13
C VAL A 41 -27.09 -14.41 0.33
N GLU A 42 -28.29 -14.17 0.88
CA GLU A 42 -28.46 -13.78 2.28
C GLU A 42 -28.16 -14.91 3.27
N LYS A 43 -28.51 -16.14 2.91
CA LYS A 43 -28.39 -17.32 3.79
C LYS A 43 -27.06 -18.07 3.70
N GLU A 44 -26.12 -17.58 2.90
CA GLU A 44 -24.77 -18.13 2.70
C GLU A 44 -24.64 -19.63 2.41
N SER A 45 -23.99 -19.97 1.31
CA SER A 45 -23.59 -21.34 0.96
C SER A 45 -24.73 -22.40 0.89
N ILE A 46 -25.95 -21.98 0.60
CA ILE A 46 -27.05 -22.89 0.38
C ILE A 46 -27.03 -23.42 -1.06
N SER A 47 -27.25 -24.72 -1.24
CA SER A 47 -27.39 -25.34 -2.56
C SER A 47 -28.57 -24.73 -3.30
N ILE A 48 -28.34 -24.38 -4.55
CA ILE A 48 -29.35 -23.87 -5.49
C ILE A 48 -29.63 -24.96 -6.54
N ASP A 49 -30.91 -25.16 -6.83
CA ASP A 49 -31.29 -25.90 -8.01
C ASP A 49 -30.98 -25.02 -9.25
N ALA A 50 -30.19 -25.57 -10.17
CA ALA A 50 -29.80 -24.86 -11.39
C ALA A 50 -31.02 -24.47 -12.27
N ASP A 51 -32.14 -25.18 -12.13
CA ASP A 51 -33.33 -24.92 -12.92
C ASP A 51 -34.14 -23.68 -12.52
N ILE A 52 -33.72 -22.98 -11.46
CA ILE A 52 -34.36 -21.72 -11.03
C ILE A 52 -34.01 -20.54 -11.96
N LEU A 53 -32.86 -20.61 -12.62
CA LEU A 53 -32.32 -19.57 -13.51
C LEU A 53 -32.10 -20.12 -14.93
N GLU A 54 -32.07 -19.21 -15.89
CA GLU A 54 -31.72 -19.57 -17.26
C GLU A 54 -30.30 -20.17 -17.34
N PRO A 55 -30.10 -21.27 -18.12
CA PRO A 55 -28.81 -21.98 -18.18
C PRO A 55 -27.61 -21.11 -18.55
N ASP A 56 -27.79 -20.15 -19.46
CA ASP A 56 -26.72 -19.22 -19.85
C ASP A 56 -26.33 -18.28 -18.71
N LEU A 57 -27.31 -17.80 -17.94
CA LEU A 57 -27.05 -16.99 -16.74
C LEU A 57 -26.29 -17.81 -15.69
N VAL A 58 -26.71 -19.05 -15.43
CA VAL A 58 -26.01 -19.97 -14.51
C VAL A 58 -24.54 -20.13 -14.93
N LYS A 59 -24.28 -20.31 -16.23
CA LYS A 59 -22.92 -20.43 -16.76
C LYS A 59 -22.10 -19.17 -16.54
N HIS A 60 -22.64 -17.98 -16.83
CA HIS A 60 -21.95 -16.70 -16.61
C HIS A 60 -21.68 -16.43 -15.12
N LEU A 61 -22.66 -16.69 -14.26
CA LEU A 61 -22.49 -16.53 -12.81
C LEU A 61 -21.47 -17.53 -12.23
N SER A 62 -21.43 -18.76 -12.77
CA SER A 62 -20.40 -19.73 -12.39
C SER A 62 -19.02 -19.31 -12.84
N TYR A 63 -18.86 -18.75 -14.05
CA TYR A 63 -17.61 -18.21 -14.53
C TYR A 63 -17.11 -17.03 -13.67
N GLY A 64 -17.99 -16.14 -13.22
CA GLY A 64 -17.70 -15.06 -12.28
C GLY A 64 -17.42 -15.53 -10.85
N GLY A 65 -17.62 -16.82 -10.55
CA GLY A 65 -17.44 -17.38 -9.22
C GLY A 65 -18.55 -17.04 -8.23
N PHE A 66 -19.71 -16.58 -8.73
CA PHE A 66 -20.90 -16.35 -7.91
C PHE A 66 -21.55 -17.65 -7.49
N PHE A 67 -21.48 -18.65 -8.36
CA PHE A 67 -21.83 -20.04 -8.08
C PHE A 67 -20.59 -20.91 -8.09
N ILE A 68 -20.56 -21.87 -7.18
CA ILE A 68 -19.46 -22.80 -6.98
C ILE A 68 -20.01 -24.23 -6.77
N ASP A 69 -19.11 -25.19 -6.92
CA ASP A 69 -19.45 -26.60 -6.59
C ASP A 69 -19.77 -26.77 -5.09
N ASP A 70 -20.72 -27.63 -4.76
CA ASP A 70 -21.14 -27.90 -3.38
C ASP A 70 -19.97 -28.35 -2.49
N SER A 71 -19.04 -29.11 -3.05
CA SER A 71 -17.87 -29.65 -2.37
C SER A 71 -16.73 -28.66 -2.22
N PHE A 72 -16.79 -27.49 -2.91
CA PHE A 72 -15.68 -26.53 -2.91
C PHE A 72 -15.59 -25.75 -1.59
N ASP A 73 -14.43 -25.85 -0.93
CA ASP A 73 -14.12 -25.12 0.29
C ASP A 73 -13.40 -23.78 -0.04
N GLU A 74 -14.16 -22.70 0.03
CA GLU A 74 -13.66 -21.36 -0.29
C GLU A 74 -12.63 -20.84 0.71
N ILE A 75 -12.77 -21.19 2.01
CA ILE A 75 -11.81 -20.79 3.05
C ILE A 75 -10.46 -21.47 2.81
N LYS A 76 -10.50 -22.78 2.56
CA LYS A 76 -9.29 -23.54 2.25
C LYS A 76 -8.59 -23.02 1.01
N SER A 77 -9.35 -22.68 -0.03
CA SER A 77 -8.81 -22.04 -1.25
C SER A 77 -8.17 -20.68 -0.94
N LEU A 78 -8.82 -19.86 -0.13
CA LEU A 78 -8.29 -18.54 0.25
C LEU A 78 -7.01 -18.65 1.09
N ARG A 79 -6.95 -19.59 2.04
CA ARG A 79 -5.74 -19.91 2.82
C ARG A 79 -4.60 -20.33 1.91
N PHE A 80 -4.87 -21.21 0.95
CA PHE A 80 -3.86 -21.65 0.00
C PHE A 80 -3.28 -20.47 -0.80
N ASP A 81 -4.14 -19.61 -1.35
CA ASP A 81 -3.72 -18.43 -2.11
C ASP A 81 -2.90 -17.46 -1.25
N MET A 82 -3.30 -17.26 0.00
CA MET A 82 -2.60 -16.43 0.97
C MET A 82 -1.18 -16.94 1.24
N PHE A 83 -1.05 -18.21 1.62
CA PHE A 83 0.26 -18.79 1.93
C PHE A 83 1.14 -18.91 0.69
N LYS A 84 0.56 -19.24 -0.46
CA LYS A 84 1.27 -19.24 -1.75
C LYS A 84 1.88 -17.86 -2.06
N ALA A 85 1.15 -16.78 -1.81
CA ALA A 85 1.65 -15.43 -2.03
C ALA A 85 2.72 -15.03 -0.99
N ARG A 86 2.46 -15.29 0.29
CA ARG A 86 3.40 -14.93 1.39
C ARG A 86 4.72 -15.69 1.31
N PHE A 87 4.68 -16.98 0.95
CA PHE A 87 5.85 -17.84 0.84
C PHE A 87 6.42 -17.94 -0.58
N ASN A 88 6.00 -17.03 -1.47
CA ASN A 88 6.61 -16.93 -2.79
C ASN A 88 8.08 -16.51 -2.67
N SER A 89 8.99 -17.38 -3.10
CA SER A 89 10.44 -17.13 -3.04
C SER A 89 11.01 -16.43 -4.28
N SER A 90 10.18 -16.15 -5.30
CA SER A 90 10.65 -15.61 -6.59
C SER A 90 11.08 -14.15 -6.55
N SER A 91 10.85 -13.45 -5.46
CA SER A 91 11.21 -12.04 -5.28
C SER A 91 11.91 -11.83 -3.95
N LEU A 92 12.87 -10.90 -3.91
CA LEU A 92 13.48 -10.37 -2.70
C LEU A 92 13.19 -8.87 -2.62
N SER A 93 12.58 -8.43 -1.53
CA SER A 93 12.26 -7.02 -1.27
C SER A 93 13.03 -6.52 -0.06
N LEU A 94 13.87 -5.52 -0.25
CA LEU A 94 14.68 -4.92 0.82
C LEU A 94 14.32 -3.45 0.99
N THR A 95 13.90 -3.07 2.18
CA THR A 95 13.86 -1.68 2.61
C THR A 95 15.17 -1.38 3.32
N ILE A 96 16.00 -0.53 2.72
CA ILE A 96 17.35 -0.24 3.23
C ILE A 96 17.37 1.19 3.72
N ALA A 97 17.73 1.37 4.99
CA ALA A 97 18.06 2.67 5.56
C ALA A 97 19.59 2.86 5.52
N PRO A 98 20.13 3.62 4.55
CA PRO A 98 21.55 3.88 4.53
C PRO A 98 21.98 4.77 5.71
N THR A 99 21.05 5.50 6.31
CA THR A 99 21.25 6.29 7.52
C THR A 99 19.97 6.44 8.33
N LEU A 100 20.10 6.59 9.64
CA LEU A 100 19.01 7.04 10.53
C LEU A 100 19.10 8.55 10.82
N ALA A 101 20.13 9.24 10.28
CA ALA A 101 20.21 10.69 10.34
C ALA A 101 19.14 11.33 9.44
N CYS A 102 18.59 12.45 9.88
CA CYS A 102 17.63 13.23 9.13
C CYS A 102 17.91 14.71 9.33
N ASN A 103 17.80 15.48 8.26
CA ASN A 103 17.87 16.95 8.31
C ASN A 103 16.59 17.59 8.87
N PHE A 104 15.50 16.78 9.06
CA PHE A 104 14.24 17.23 9.66
C PHE A 104 14.10 16.81 11.12
N ASN A 105 13.20 17.50 11.84
CA ASN A 105 12.88 17.22 13.24
C ASN A 105 11.38 17.02 13.49
N CYS A 106 10.74 16.15 12.69
CA CYS A 106 9.29 15.86 12.78
C CYS A 106 8.91 15.28 14.15
N PRO A 107 7.90 15.84 14.86
CA PRO A 107 7.55 15.42 16.22
C PRO A 107 6.96 14.01 16.33
N TYR A 108 6.36 13.50 15.26
CA TYR A 108 5.71 12.18 15.20
C TYR A 108 6.59 11.08 14.56
N CYS A 109 7.87 11.38 14.29
CA CYS A 109 8.74 10.42 13.61
C CYS A 109 9.08 9.24 14.52
N TYR A 110 8.70 8.03 14.10
CA TYR A 110 8.95 6.79 14.86
C TYR A 110 10.42 6.35 14.81
N GLU A 111 11.20 6.84 13.84
CA GLU A 111 12.65 6.65 13.77
C GLU A 111 13.43 7.58 14.69
N ARG A 112 12.73 8.36 15.51
CA ARG A 112 13.35 9.29 16.48
C ARG A 112 13.90 8.51 17.67
N THR A 113 14.90 7.67 17.40
CA THR A 113 15.62 6.86 18.39
C THR A 113 16.92 7.53 18.81
N SER A 114 17.56 7.00 19.85
CA SER A 114 18.90 7.39 20.30
C SER A 114 20.01 7.18 19.25
N SER A 115 19.70 6.48 18.16
CA SER A 115 20.65 6.05 17.10
C SER A 115 20.65 6.96 15.86
N ARG A 116 20.17 8.19 15.95
CA ARG A 116 19.96 9.11 14.82
C ARG A 116 21.18 9.43 13.95
N ASN A 117 22.39 9.20 14.44
CA ASN A 117 23.61 9.57 13.70
C ASN A 117 24.28 8.38 13.00
N LEU A 118 23.59 7.24 12.95
CA LEU A 118 24.14 6.05 12.33
C LEU A 118 24.04 6.12 10.81
N THR A 119 25.13 5.81 10.15
CA THR A 119 25.25 5.69 8.69
C THR A 119 25.86 4.35 8.37
N ILE A 120 25.47 3.77 7.24
CA ILE A 120 25.93 2.46 6.77
C ILE A 120 27.44 2.45 6.59
N THR A 121 28.08 1.35 7.00
CA THR A 121 29.53 1.13 6.85
C THR A 121 29.82 0.18 5.71
N ASP A 122 31.07 0.16 5.23
CA ASP A 122 31.49 -0.74 4.15
C ASP A 122 31.32 -2.20 4.54
N ASP A 123 31.56 -2.58 5.80
CA ASP A 123 31.34 -3.95 6.29
C ASP A 123 29.87 -4.36 6.15
N VAL A 124 28.93 -3.46 6.46
CA VAL A 124 27.50 -3.73 6.32
C VAL A 124 27.10 -3.82 4.85
N LYS A 125 27.66 -2.94 3.98
CA LYS A 125 27.44 -3.04 2.53
C LYS A 125 27.91 -4.39 1.99
N GLN A 126 29.10 -4.87 2.39
CA GLN A 126 29.61 -6.18 1.98
C GLN A 126 28.70 -7.31 2.44
N GLY A 127 28.26 -7.30 3.71
CA GLY A 127 27.29 -8.28 4.22
C GLY A 127 26.00 -8.29 3.42
N LEU A 128 25.50 -7.10 3.04
CA LEU A 128 24.31 -6.94 2.21
C LEU A 128 24.51 -7.48 0.78
N TYR A 129 25.67 -7.27 0.17
CA TYR A 129 26.00 -7.81 -1.15
C TYR A 129 26.05 -9.35 -1.14
N GLU A 130 26.69 -9.95 -0.15
CA GLU A 130 26.70 -11.40 0.01
C GLU A 130 25.31 -11.97 0.29
N PHE A 131 24.49 -11.26 1.09
CA PHE A 131 23.10 -11.63 1.31
C PHE A 131 22.32 -11.65 -0.01
N VAL A 132 22.40 -10.61 -0.83
CA VAL A 132 21.70 -10.57 -2.14
C VAL A 132 22.23 -11.65 -3.08
N LYS A 133 23.55 -11.87 -3.12
CA LYS A 133 24.16 -12.95 -3.92
C LYS A 133 23.62 -14.34 -3.58
N SER A 134 23.33 -14.60 -2.30
CA SER A 134 22.77 -15.89 -1.86
C SER A 134 21.40 -16.21 -2.44
N TYR A 135 20.67 -15.20 -2.92
CA TYR A 135 19.38 -15.35 -3.58
C TYR A 135 19.45 -15.51 -5.09
N ILE A 136 20.63 -15.27 -5.71
CA ILE A 136 20.76 -15.40 -7.18
C ILE A 136 20.58 -16.86 -7.60
N GLY A 137 19.69 -17.08 -8.55
CA GLY A 137 19.26 -18.42 -8.97
C GLY A 137 17.96 -18.89 -8.29
N ILE A 138 17.50 -18.16 -7.27
CA ILE A 138 16.22 -18.42 -6.59
C ILE A 138 15.19 -17.36 -7.02
N ILE A 139 15.61 -16.09 -7.07
CA ILE A 139 14.71 -14.95 -7.36
C ILE A 139 14.78 -14.53 -8.82
N ASN A 140 13.66 -13.99 -9.30
CA ASN A 140 13.56 -13.32 -10.60
C ASN A 140 13.53 -11.78 -10.45
N ASN A 141 13.31 -11.29 -9.23
CA ASN A 141 13.08 -9.89 -8.90
C ASN A 141 13.86 -9.50 -7.65
N LEU A 142 14.62 -8.40 -7.70
CA LEU A 142 15.16 -7.67 -6.57
C LEU A 142 14.53 -6.28 -6.53
N SER A 143 13.77 -5.98 -5.48
CA SER A 143 13.15 -4.68 -5.25
C SER A 143 13.78 -4.00 -4.04
N ILE A 144 14.34 -2.80 -4.23
CA ILE A 144 14.93 -2.01 -3.16
C ILE A 144 14.03 -0.81 -2.85
N THR A 145 13.79 -0.53 -1.58
CA THR A 145 13.18 0.72 -1.14
C THR A 145 14.20 1.48 -0.29
N TRP A 146 14.68 2.60 -0.80
CA TRP A 146 15.55 3.49 -0.05
C TRP A 146 14.72 4.28 0.96
N TYR A 147 15.09 4.16 2.22
CA TYR A 147 14.32 4.63 3.37
C TYR A 147 15.25 5.14 4.49
N GLY A 148 14.74 5.27 5.72
CA GLY A 148 15.47 5.68 6.92
C GLY A 148 15.19 7.12 7.32
N GLY A 149 16.11 7.78 7.99
CA GLY A 149 15.96 9.17 8.38
C GLY A 149 15.72 10.08 7.17
N GLU A 150 16.77 10.40 6.43
CA GLU A 150 16.69 10.97 5.08
C GLU A 150 17.72 10.29 4.18
N PRO A 151 17.28 9.42 3.25
CA PRO A 151 18.18 8.62 2.43
C PRO A 151 19.10 9.48 1.53
N LEU A 152 18.66 10.66 1.08
CA LEU A 152 19.47 11.54 0.21
C LEU A 152 20.68 12.14 0.92
N LEU A 153 20.79 12.06 2.24
CA LEU A 153 22.03 12.37 2.95
C LEU A 153 23.18 11.40 2.60
N CYS A 154 22.81 10.19 2.15
CA CYS A 154 23.74 9.12 1.75
C CYS A 154 23.64 8.78 0.26
N LEU A 155 23.41 9.76 -0.61
CA LEU A 155 23.23 9.54 -2.04
C LEU A 155 24.42 8.80 -2.68
N LYS A 156 25.66 9.04 -2.24
CA LYS A 156 26.85 8.34 -2.73
C LYS A 156 26.84 6.84 -2.38
N ASP A 157 26.42 6.50 -1.15
CA ASP A 157 26.29 5.10 -0.74
C ASP A 157 25.17 4.40 -1.49
N ILE A 158 24.05 5.10 -1.76
CA ILE A 158 22.95 4.60 -2.60
C ILE A 158 23.45 4.31 -4.02
N GLU A 159 24.23 5.20 -4.60
CA GLU A 159 24.82 5.05 -5.94
C GLU A 159 25.75 3.84 -6.00
N GLU A 160 26.67 3.71 -5.04
CA GLU A 160 27.57 2.57 -4.90
C GLU A 160 26.79 1.25 -4.76
N MET A 161 25.90 1.16 -3.78
CA MET A 161 25.12 -0.06 -3.54
C MET A 161 24.26 -0.45 -4.74
N THR A 162 23.61 0.53 -5.40
CA THR A 162 22.80 0.27 -6.60
C THR A 162 23.65 -0.31 -7.71
N THR A 163 24.85 0.23 -7.93
CA THR A 163 25.79 -0.27 -8.95
C THR A 163 26.13 -1.72 -8.68
N HIS A 164 26.50 -2.06 -7.46
CA HIS A 164 26.80 -3.44 -7.05
C HIS A 164 25.60 -4.39 -7.17
N PHE A 165 24.40 -3.96 -6.77
CA PHE A 165 23.18 -4.77 -6.94
C PHE A 165 22.90 -5.06 -8.42
N LYS A 166 23.05 -4.07 -9.29
CA LYS A 166 22.88 -4.27 -10.74
C LYS A 166 23.94 -5.23 -11.31
N GLU A 167 25.18 -5.17 -10.83
CA GLU A 167 26.23 -6.12 -11.20
C GLU A 167 25.92 -7.54 -10.73
N ILE A 168 25.41 -7.71 -9.50
CA ILE A 168 24.99 -9.00 -8.95
C ILE A 168 23.81 -9.58 -9.75
N CYS A 169 22.82 -8.74 -10.06
CA CYS A 169 21.63 -9.16 -10.80
C CYS A 169 21.93 -9.47 -12.27
N LYS A 170 22.73 -8.62 -12.93
CA LYS A 170 23.01 -8.69 -14.38
C LYS A 170 21.71 -8.92 -15.18
N ASP A 171 21.75 -9.86 -16.12
CA ASP A 171 20.59 -10.21 -16.96
C ASP A 171 19.71 -11.31 -16.34
N LYS A 172 20.00 -11.74 -15.11
CA LYS A 172 19.34 -12.88 -14.47
C LYS A 172 18.16 -12.48 -13.58
N VAL A 173 18.23 -11.29 -12.98
CA VAL A 173 17.26 -10.81 -11.99
C VAL A 173 16.86 -9.39 -12.36
N PHE A 174 15.57 -9.13 -12.45
CA PHE A 174 15.06 -7.79 -12.67
C PHE A 174 15.29 -6.94 -11.42
N TYR A 175 16.00 -5.80 -11.59
CA TYR A 175 16.24 -4.84 -10.52
C TYR A 175 15.30 -3.65 -10.63
N SER A 176 14.69 -3.26 -9.52
CA SER A 176 13.91 -2.03 -9.41
C SER A 176 14.15 -1.37 -8.05
N ALA A 177 14.01 -0.05 -8.01
CA ALA A 177 14.09 0.68 -6.75
C ALA A 177 12.96 1.71 -6.61
N GLY A 178 12.61 2.01 -5.36
CA GLY A 178 11.77 3.13 -4.94
C GLY A 178 12.46 3.93 -3.85
N MET A 179 11.94 5.10 -3.52
CA MET A 179 12.48 5.95 -2.47
C MET A 179 11.38 6.67 -1.71
N THR A 180 11.52 6.75 -0.38
CA THR A 180 10.79 7.71 0.44
C THR A 180 11.78 8.76 0.94
N THR A 181 11.56 10.02 0.57
CA THR A 181 12.41 11.16 0.95
C THR A 181 11.56 12.32 1.43
N ASN A 182 12.11 13.17 2.29
CA ASN A 182 11.43 14.42 2.66
C ASN A 182 11.41 15.46 1.52
N GLY A 183 12.11 15.22 0.41
CA GLY A 183 12.09 16.05 -0.78
C GLY A 183 12.96 17.32 -0.72
N TYR A 184 13.55 17.65 0.42
CA TYR A 184 14.33 18.86 0.59
C TYR A 184 15.63 18.87 -0.22
N LEU A 185 16.32 17.73 -0.28
CA LEU A 185 17.56 17.52 -1.03
C LEU A 185 17.32 17.02 -2.46
N LEU A 186 16.06 16.79 -2.83
CA LEU A 186 15.68 16.29 -4.15
C LEU A 186 15.64 17.46 -5.15
N ASP A 187 16.79 17.86 -5.65
CA ASP A 187 16.89 18.80 -6.76
C ASP A 187 16.87 18.10 -8.14
N LYS A 188 16.97 18.89 -9.22
CA LYS A 188 16.91 18.39 -10.59
C LYS A 188 18.04 17.39 -10.94
N GLU A 189 19.24 17.64 -10.44
CA GLU A 189 20.40 16.76 -10.65
C GLU A 189 20.19 15.43 -9.91
N THR A 190 19.77 15.50 -8.66
CA THR A 190 19.44 14.33 -7.84
C THR A 190 18.33 13.50 -8.47
N LEU A 191 17.27 14.13 -9.01
CA LEU A 191 16.18 13.40 -9.69
C LEU A 191 16.69 12.61 -10.89
N LEU A 192 17.56 13.21 -11.71
CA LEU A 192 18.15 12.53 -12.87
C LEU A 192 19.09 11.40 -12.46
N LYS A 193 19.89 11.58 -11.40
CA LYS A 193 20.67 10.48 -10.83
C LYS A 193 19.80 9.33 -10.35
N LEU A 194 18.72 9.60 -9.62
CA LEU A 194 17.80 8.55 -9.15
C LEU A 194 17.15 7.78 -10.32
N LYS A 195 16.83 8.45 -11.42
CA LYS A 195 16.39 7.78 -12.66
C LYS A 195 17.44 6.79 -13.16
N ASP A 196 18.72 7.22 -13.26
CA ASP A 196 19.80 6.37 -13.75
C ASP A 196 20.09 5.19 -12.81
N LEU A 197 19.80 5.37 -11.52
CA LEU A 197 19.84 4.32 -10.49
C LEU A 197 18.59 3.41 -10.49
N SER A 198 17.73 3.51 -11.51
CA SER A 198 16.50 2.71 -11.64
C SER A 198 15.50 2.90 -10.51
N VAL A 199 15.50 4.07 -9.87
CA VAL A 199 14.41 4.48 -8.98
C VAL A 199 13.19 4.77 -9.85
N SER A 200 12.14 4.00 -9.70
CA SER A 200 10.91 4.09 -10.51
C SER A 200 9.81 4.91 -9.84
N ASN A 201 9.85 5.04 -8.53
CA ASN A 201 8.88 5.81 -7.76
C ASN A 201 9.55 6.54 -6.59
N ILE A 202 9.07 7.75 -6.31
CA ILE A 202 9.52 8.59 -5.20
C ILE A 202 8.29 9.02 -4.43
N GLN A 203 8.29 8.80 -3.11
CA GLN A 203 7.25 9.28 -2.22
C GLN A 203 7.76 10.47 -1.42
N ILE A 204 7.02 11.59 -1.46
CA ILE A 204 7.34 12.81 -0.70
C ILE A 204 6.16 13.11 0.24
N PRO A 205 6.38 13.13 1.56
CA PRO A 205 5.31 13.43 2.52
C PRO A 205 5.11 14.93 2.72
N PHE A 206 3.82 15.34 2.76
CA PHE A 206 3.36 16.68 3.13
C PHE A 206 2.38 16.59 4.30
N ASP A 207 2.42 17.60 5.19
CA ASP A 207 1.56 17.67 6.38
C ASP A 207 0.53 18.81 6.29
N GLY A 208 0.12 19.16 5.08
CA GLY A 208 -0.80 20.25 4.79
C GLY A 208 -0.13 21.40 4.04
N PHE A 209 -0.77 22.57 4.05
CA PHE A 209 -0.23 23.78 3.43
C PHE A 209 0.91 24.37 4.28
N LYS A 210 1.65 25.31 3.73
CA LYS A 210 2.93 25.85 4.23
C LYS A 210 3.03 25.96 5.76
N GLU A 211 2.12 26.67 6.39
CA GLU A 211 2.19 26.95 7.84
C GLU A 211 2.11 25.69 8.70
N LYS A 212 1.24 24.75 8.32
CA LYS A 212 1.09 23.48 9.01
C LYS A 212 2.26 22.55 8.71
N HIS A 213 2.67 22.50 7.45
CA HIS A 213 3.83 21.72 7.02
C HIS A 213 5.10 22.16 7.76
N ASP A 214 5.44 23.44 7.72
CA ASP A 214 6.67 23.97 8.33
C ASP A 214 6.68 23.81 9.86
N LYS A 215 5.52 23.77 10.51
CA LYS A 215 5.42 23.51 11.95
C LYS A 215 5.77 22.07 12.34
N THR A 216 5.45 21.10 11.49
CA THR A 216 5.64 19.68 11.79
C THR A 216 6.82 19.06 11.05
N ARG A 217 7.15 19.57 9.88
CA ARG A 217 8.26 19.07 9.04
C ARG A 217 9.34 20.14 8.86
N CYS A 218 9.74 20.72 9.99
CA CYS A 218 10.83 21.71 10.01
C CYS A 218 12.20 21.02 9.94
N LEU A 219 13.21 21.80 9.50
CA LEU A 219 14.61 21.40 9.62
C LEU A 219 15.04 21.33 11.09
N SER A 220 16.22 20.76 11.32
CA SER A 220 16.77 20.62 12.69
C SER A 220 17.03 21.96 13.39
N ASP A 221 17.21 23.05 12.63
CA ASP A 221 17.36 24.43 13.14
C ASP A 221 16.00 25.15 13.34
N GLY A 222 14.88 24.47 13.04
CA GLY A 222 13.53 25.03 13.15
C GLY A 222 13.06 25.79 11.93
N SER A 223 13.86 25.96 10.88
CA SER A 223 13.45 26.62 9.64
C SER A 223 12.46 25.78 8.84
N GLY A 224 11.60 26.43 8.04
CA GLY A 224 10.59 25.77 7.21
C GLY A 224 11.21 25.04 6.01
N SER A 225 10.51 24.01 5.55
CA SER A 225 10.94 23.18 4.43
C SER A 225 10.04 23.28 3.20
N PHE A 226 8.80 23.73 3.35
CA PHE A 226 7.77 23.73 2.32
C PHE A 226 8.22 24.39 1.02
N ASP A 227 8.69 25.65 1.10
CA ASP A 227 9.04 26.42 -0.08
C ASP A 227 10.18 25.77 -0.89
N LYS A 228 11.16 25.17 -0.20
CA LYS A 228 12.27 24.46 -0.86
C LYS A 228 11.78 23.21 -1.58
N ILE A 229 10.89 22.43 -0.95
CA ILE A 229 10.32 21.21 -1.56
C ILE A 229 9.49 21.61 -2.79
N ILE A 230 8.65 22.64 -2.68
CA ILE A 230 7.86 23.14 -3.82
C ILE A 230 8.76 23.66 -4.94
N ALA A 231 9.81 24.42 -4.62
CA ALA A 231 10.76 24.91 -5.62
C ALA A 231 11.47 23.76 -6.35
N ASN A 232 11.83 22.69 -5.65
CA ASN A 232 12.37 21.49 -6.26
C ASN A 232 11.36 20.87 -7.23
N LEU A 233 10.11 20.62 -6.79
CA LEU A 233 9.05 20.09 -7.65
C LEU A 233 8.85 20.98 -8.90
N VAL A 234 8.68 22.31 -8.75
CA VAL A 234 8.52 23.23 -9.88
C VAL A 234 9.68 23.12 -10.88
N SER A 235 10.90 22.90 -10.41
CA SER A 235 12.08 22.75 -11.27
C SER A 235 12.02 21.51 -12.17
N PHE A 236 11.21 20.51 -11.82
CA PHE A 236 11.11 19.24 -12.57
C PHE A 236 10.18 19.34 -13.78
N LYS A 237 9.29 20.34 -13.85
CA LYS A 237 8.24 20.44 -14.88
C LYS A 237 8.82 20.23 -16.28
N SER A 238 9.86 20.95 -16.65
CA SER A 238 10.47 20.83 -17.97
C SER A 238 11.04 19.44 -18.30
N LEU A 239 11.35 18.63 -17.28
CA LEU A 239 11.82 17.25 -17.47
C LEU A 239 10.64 16.30 -17.70
N TYR A 240 9.49 16.52 -17.03
CA TYR A 240 8.28 15.70 -17.18
C TYR A 240 7.50 16.06 -18.45
N ASP A 241 7.64 17.28 -18.96
CA ASP A 241 7.05 17.68 -20.25
C ASP A 241 7.68 16.92 -21.44
N ASP A 242 8.93 16.48 -21.31
CA ASP A 242 9.57 15.59 -22.28
C ASP A 242 9.16 14.13 -22.04
N LYS A 243 8.18 13.65 -22.81
CA LYS A 243 7.66 12.28 -22.71
C LYS A 243 8.69 11.17 -22.99
N ASN A 244 9.86 11.50 -23.58
CA ASN A 244 10.95 10.55 -23.79
C ASN A 244 11.73 10.30 -22.49
N ASN A 245 11.66 11.20 -21.52
CA ASN A 245 12.24 11.01 -20.20
C ASN A 245 11.41 10.04 -19.37
N LYS A 246 11.90 8.82 -19.20
CA LYS A 246 11.31 7.85 -18.25
C LYS A 246 11.71 8.21 -16.82
N LEU A 247 11.15 9.28 -16.28
CA LEU A 247 11.41 9.73 -14.91
C LEU A 247 10.65 8.91 -13.88
N PRO A 248 11.14 8.88 -12.61
CA PRO A 248 10.38 8.30 -11.51
C PRO A 248 8.99 8.92 -11.37
N SER A 249 7.98 8.12 -11.09
CA SER A 249 6.69 8.67 -10.65
C SER A 249 6.83 9.33 -9.29
N ILE A 250 6.19 10.50 -9.07
CA ILE A 250 6.22 11.20 -7.78
C ILE A 250 4.85 11.11 -7.14
N SER A 251 4.78 10.44 -6.00
CA SER A 251 3.59 10.41 -5.15
C SER A 251 3.75 11.37 -3.97
N LEU A 252 2.74 12.21 -3.75
CA LEU A 252 2.69 13.12 -2.61
C LEU A 252 1.82 12.51 -1.53
N ARG A 253 2.46 12.04 -0.45
CA ARG A 253 1.79 11.46 0.71
C ARG A 253 1.30 12.57 1.63
N LEU A 254 0.01 12.85 1.62
CA LEU A 254 -0.61 13.89 2.45
C LEU A 254 -0.92 13.31 3.84
N ASN A 255 0.02 13.47 4.76
CA ASN A 255 -0.11 12.99 6.14
C ASN A 255 -1.20 13.76 6.88
N THR A 256 -2.32 13.08 7.14
CA THR A 256 -3.55 13.71 7.60
C THR A 256 -3.81 13.45 9.08
N THR A 257 -4.15 14.52 9.80
CA THR A 257 -4.49 14.54 11.23
C THR A 257 -5.77 15.34 11.46
N ARG A 258 -6.30 15.36 12.69
CA ARG A 258 -7.42 16.24 13.07
C ARG A 258 -7.10 17.72 12.89
N GLU A 259 -5.83 18.11 12.97
CA GLU A 259 -5.42 19.51 12.94
C GLU A 259 -5.20 20.06 11.54
N ASN A 260 -4.81 19.20 10.58
CA ASN A 260 -4.38 19.65 9.24
C ASN A 260 -5.30 19.24 8.09
N HIS A 261 -6.33 18.42 8.32
CA HIS A 261 -7.18 17.89 7.23
C HIS A 261 -7.79 18.97 6.34
N LYS A 262 -8.17 20.13 6.92
CA LYS A 262 -8.74 21.27 6.16
C LYS A 262 -7.73 21.96 5.24
N ASP A 263 -6.43 21.78 5.49
CA ASP A 263 -5.38 22.39 4.68
C ASP A 263 -5.02 21.55 3.44
N MET A 264 -5.53 20.30 3.35
CA MET A 264 -5.22 19.40 2.23
C MET A 264 -5.76 19.91 0.90
N ILE A 265 -7.00 20.42 0.89
CA ILE A 265 -7.59 21.00 -0.33
C ILE A 265 -6.90 22.32 -0.72
N LYS A 266 -6.47 23.13 0.26
CA LYS A 266 -5.66 24.32 -0.03
C LYS A 266 -4.35 23.94 -0.72
N LEU A 267 -3.70 22.88 -0.23
CA LEU A 267 -2.47 22.36 -0.85
C LEU A 267 -2.74 21.88 -2.28
N ILE A 268 -3.82 21.12 -2.52
CA ILE A 268 -4.16 20.64 -3.87
C ILE A 268 -4.42 21.80 -4.83
N ASN A 269 -5.17 22.82 -4.43
CA ASN A 269 -5.39 24.02 -5.26
C ASN A 269 -4.07 24.69 -5.62
N TYR A 270 -3.18 24.87 -4.64
CA TYR A 270 -1.86 25.46 -4.86
C TYR A 270 -1.00 24.61 -5.81
N LEU A 271 -1.00 23.27 -5.65
CA LEU A 271 -0.28 22.36 -6.55
C LEU A 271 -0.83 22.45 -7.98
N LYS A 272 -2.15 22.59 -8.13
CA LYS A 272 -2.82 22.79 -9.43
C LYS A 272 -2.39 24.12 -10.07
N GLU A 273 -2.43 25.24 -9.34
CA GLU A 273 -1.97 26.55 -9.81
C GLU A 273 -0.52 26.57 -10.29
N LYS A 274 0.32 25.64 -9.78
CA LYS A 274 1.72 25.47 -10.17
C LYS A 274 1.92 24.39 -11.24
N ASP A 275 0.84 23.81 -11.80
CA ASP A 275 0.85 22.69 -12.75
C ASP A 275 1.57 21.43 -12.22
N LEU A 276 1.71 21.29 -10.90
CA LEU A 276 2.41 20.16 -10.29
C LEU A 276 1.59 18.86 -10.34
N LEU A 277 0.25 18.95 -10.44
CA LEU A 277 -0.65 17.78 -10.56
C LEU A 277 -0.57 17.07 -11.92
N ASP A 278 0.19 17.61 -12.88
CA ASP A 278 0.37 16.97 -14.18
C ASP A 278 1.29 15.75 -14.10
N TYR A 279 2.25 15.76 -13.16
CA TYR A 279 3.24 14.69 -12.96
C TYR A 279 3.40 14.23 -11.51
N THR A 280 2.59 14.74 -10.60
CA THR A 280 2.55 14.22 -9.21
C THR A 280 1.19 13.63 -8.90
N SER A 281 1.18 12.64 -8.01
CA SER A 281 -0.04 11.94 -7.59
C SER A 281 -0.26 12.09 -6.08
N PRO A 282 -1.03 13.08 -5.62
CA PRO A 282 -1.34 13.26 -4.22
C PRO A 282 -2.35 12.22 -3.73
N TYR A 283 -2.20 11.78 -2.48
CA TYR A 283 -3.17 10.93 -1.80
C TYR A 283 -3.15 11.18 -0.29
N LEU A 284 -4.31 11.08 0.35
CA LEU A 284 -4.39 11.17 1.81
C LEU A 284 -3.77 9.93 2.47
N ALA A 285 -3.06 10.16 3.55
CA ALA A 285 -2.50 9.12 4.38
C ALA A 285 -2.72 9.45 5.85
N LYS A 286 -3.40 8.55 6.56
CA LYS A 286 -3.55 8.67 8.01
C LYS A 286 -2.18 8.60 8.66
N ILE A 287 -1.84 9.58 9.51
CA ILE A 287 -0.76 9.40 10.48
C ILE A 287 -1.24 8.37 11.48
N ASP A 288 -0.45 7.34 11.66
CA ASP A 288 -0.75 6.27 12.57
C ASP A 288 0.30 6.25 13.69
N ASP A 289 -0.17 6.37 14.93
CA ASP A 289 0.60 6.01 16.11
C ASP A 289 0.06 4.68 16.61
N PRO A 290 0.66 3.55 16.20
CA PRO A 290 0.11 2.23 16.45
C PRO A 290 -0.15 1.92 17.91
N LEU A 291 0.55 2.60 18.81
CA LEU A 291 0.49 2.34 20.24
C LEU A 291 -0.13 3.51 21.02
N ASP A 292 -0.62 4.56 20.35
CA ASP A 292 -1.22 5.79 20.93
C ASP A 292 -0.32 6.47 21.99
N LYS A 293 1.00 6.34 21.83
CA LYS A 293 1.97 6.76 22.85
C LYS A 293 2.60 8.13 22.58
N VAL A 294 2.70 8.52 21.31
CA VAL A 294 3.54 9.65 20.89
C VAL A 294 2.74 10.81 20.31
N TYR A 295 1.67 10.55 19.56
CA TYR A 295 0.96 11.59 18.81
C TYR A 295 -0.55 11.56 18.99
N LYS A 296 -1.06 12.47 19.83
CA LYS A 296 -2.49 12.52 20.24
C LYS A 296 -3.46 13.03 19.16
N HIS A 297 -2.97 13.49 18.01
CA HIS A 297 -3.80 14.11 16.96
C HIS A 297 -4.17 13.16 15.83
N CYS A 298 -3.94 11.86 16.02
CA CYS A 298 -4.32 10.84 15.03
C CYS A 298 -5.84 10.77 14.85
N LEU A 299 -6.25 10.64 13.59
CA LEU A 299 -7.64 10.36 13.24
C LEU A 299 -8.00 8.92 13.60
N THR A 300 -9.26 8.68 13.96
CA THR A 300 -9.79 7.32 13.91
C THR A 300 -9.89 6.85 12.45
N TYR A 301 -10.06 5.57 12.23
CA TYR A 301 -10.27 5.06 10.86
C TYR A 301 -11.58 5.56 10.24
N GLU A 302 -12.63 5.78 11.07
CA GLU A 302 -13.91 6.33 10.61
C GLU A 302 -13.78 7.78 10.16
N GLU A 303 -13.17 8.62 11.00
CA GLU A 303 -12.88 10.00 10.65
C GLU A 303 -12.07 10.09 9.35
N PHE A 304 -11.03 9.24 9.24
CA PHE A 304 -10.19 9.22 8.04
C PHE A 304 -10.94 8.79 6.80
N ALA A 305 -11.78 7.75 6.88
CA ALA A 305 -12.55 7.26 5.72
C ALA A 305 -13.55 8.31 5.19
N LEU A 306 -14.15 9.11 6.08
CA LEU A 306 -15.01 10.22 5.68
C LEU A 306 -14.21 11.31 4.97
N LEU A 307 -13.09 11.72 5.57
CA LEU A 307 -12.22 12.75 4.99
C LEU A 307 -11.59 12.32 3.66
N GLU A 308 -11.21 11.05 3.55
CA GLU A 308 -10.66 10.50 2.31
C GLU A 308 -11.69 10.53 1.18
N LYS A 309 -12.97 10.23 1.49
CA LYS A 309 -14.03 10.34 0.50
C LYS A 309 -14.24 11.79 0.05
N GLU A 310 -14.40 12.74 0.99
CA GLU A 310 -14.54 14.16 0.68
C GLU A 310 -13.37 14.68 -0.18
N PHE A 311 -12.14 14.34 0.22
CA PHE A 311 -10.94 14.71 -0.52
C PHE A 311 -10.93 14.14 -1.96
N ASN A 312 -11.32 12.90 -2.14
CA ASN A 312 -11.35 12.26 -3.45
C ASN A 312 -12.41 12.90 -4.36
N ASP A 313 -13.58 13.23 -3.82
CA ASP A 313 -14.65 13.93 -4.54
C ASP A 313 -14.19 15.33 -4.96
N ASP A 314 -13.56 16.09 -4.06
CA ASP A 314 -13.00 17.42 -4.33
C ASP A 314 -11.84 17.33 -5.36
N TYR A 315 -10.93 16.38 -5.20
CA TYR A 315 -9.83 16.18 -6.14
C TYR A 315 -10.33 15.85 -7.54
N ALA A 316 -11.31 14.96 -7.66
CA ALA A 316 -11.92 14.62 -8.94
C ALA A 316 -12.61 15.84 -9.59
N SER A 317 -13.33 16.64 -8.80
CA SER A 317 -13.98 17.87 -9.28
C SER A 317 -12.95 18.91 -9.76
N LEU A 318 -11.82 19.03 -9.08
CA LEU A 318 -10.77 20.00 -9.41
C LEU A 318 -9.94 19.59 -10.62
N THR A 319 -9.66 18.30 -10.80
CA THR A 319 -8.65 17.81 -11.75
C THR A 319 -9.23 17.02 -12.91
N GLY A 320 -10.48 16.55 -12.80
CA GLY A 320 -11.06 15.55 -13.71
C GLY A 320 -10.42 14.16 -13.58
N LYS A 321 -9.50 13.96 -12.61
CA LYS A 321 -8.80 12.69 -12.36
C LYS A 321 -9.28 12.09 -11.04
N GLN A 322 -9.30 10.77 -10.97
CA GLN A 322 -9.48 10.08 -9.69
C GLN A 322 -8.14 9.91 -8.99
N THR A 323 -8.14 9.89 -7.65
CA THR A 323 -6.94 9.54 -6.91
C THR A 323 -6.60 8.07 -7.12
N SER A 324 -5.31 7.72 -7.02
CA SER A 324 -4.83 6.34 -7.19
C SER A 324 -5.45 5.33 -6.21
N ARG A 325 -6.10 5.80 -5.14
CA ARG A 325 -6.77 4.97 -4.13
C ARG A 325 -8.26 4.73 -4.38
N ASN A 326 -8.86 5.41 -5.36
CA ASN A 326 -10.24 5.17 -5.79
C ASN A 326 -10.32 4.03 -6.82
N SER A 327 -9.51 3.01 -6.66
CA SER A 327 -9.50 1.86 -7.52
C SER A 327 -10.61 0.86 -7.14
N TYR A 328 -11.04 0.09 -8.15
CA TYR A 328 -11.90 -1.07 -7.96
C TYR A 328 -11.36 -1.97 -6.84
N PRO A 329 -12.22 -2.56 -5.97
CA PRO A 329 -11.75 -3.43 -4.91
C PRO A 329 -10.95 -4.62 -5.46
N GLU A 330 -9.71 -4.77 -5.00
CA GLU A 330 -8.82 -5.83 -5.45
C GLU A 330 -8.61 -6.88 -4.35
N LYS A 331 -8.48 -8.14 -4.77
CA LYS A 331 -8.09 -9.24 -3.90
C LYS A 331 -6.69 -9.00 -3.37
N ILE A 332 -6.51 -9.17 -2.06
CA ILE A 332 -5.19 -9.13 -1.42
C ILE A 332 -4.83 -10.50 -0.86
N SER A 333 -3.56 -10.86 -0.92
CA SER A 333 -3.06 -12.13 -0.37
C SER A 333 -2.05 -11.91 0.76
N ALA A 334 -1.48 -10.70 0.84
CA ALA A 334 -0.66 -10.25 1.95
C ALA A 334 -1.04 -8.80 2.29
N VAL A 335 -1.07 -8.46 3.57
CA VAL A 335 -1.44 -7.11 4.03
C VAL A 335 -0.27 -6.16 3.92
N CYS A 336 0.95 -6.66 4.15
CA CYS A 336 2.17 -5.87 4.21
C CYS A 336 3.39 -6.72 3.79
N GLY A 337 4.51 -6.07 3.47
CA GLY A 337 5.78 -6.75 3.21
C GLY A 337 6.23 -7.65 4.36
N CYS A 338 5.96 -7.29 5.63
CA CYS A 338 6.34 -8.12 6.77
C CYS A 338 5.65 -9.50 6.82
N ASP A 339 4.51 -9.68 6.13
CA ASP A 339 3.86 -10.98 5.99
C ASP A 339 4.58 -11.89 4.96
N SER A 340 5.47 -11.33 4.13
CA SER A 340 6.12 -12.06 3.04
C SER A 340 7.46 -12.65 3.47
N LEU A 341 7.79 -13.85 2.97
CA LEU A 341 9.02 -14.59 3.30
C LEU A 341 10.28 -13.74 3.07
N ASN A 342 10.45 -13.25 1.86
CA ASN A 342 11.65 -12.55 1.39
C ASN A 342 11.47 -11.02 1.37
N SER A 343 10.90 -10.46 2.43
CA SER A 343 10.80 -9.01 2.62
C SER A 343 11.42 -8.61 3.95
N TYR A 344 12.41 -7.73 3.90
CA TYR A 344 13.22 -7.34 5.06
C TYR A 344 13.44 -5.84 5.10
N VAL A 345 13.63 -5.32 6.31
CA VAL A 345 14.07 -3.96 6.59
C VAL A 345 15.46 -4.02 7.19
N ILE A 346 16.37 -3.20 6.68
CA ILE A 346 17.79 -3.21 7.03
C ILE A 346 18.19 -1.85 7.57
N ASP A 347 18.75 -1.82 8.77
CA ASP A 347 19.29 -0.59 9.35
C ASP A 347 20.78 -0.37 9.01
N PRO A 348 21.35 0.82 9.30
CA PRO A 348 22.74 1.13 8.97
C PRO A 348 23.79 0.26 9.70
N GLN A 349 23.39 -0.46 10.73
CA GLN A 349 24.26 -1.37 11.48
C GLN A 349 24.16 -2.84 10.99
N GLY A 350 23.35 -3.10 9.95
CA GLY A 350 23.16 -4.42 9.38
C GLY A 350 22.17 -5.29 10.14
N TYR A 351 21.41 -4.72 11.09
CA TYR A 351 20.31 -5.44 11.72
C TYR A 351 19.15 -5.60 10.75
N ILE A 352 18.49 -6.76 10.82
CA ILE A 352 17.44 -7.21 9.93
C ILE A 352 16.12 -7.23 10.70
N TYR A 353 15.08 -6.62 10.16
CA TYR A 353 13.74 -6.55 10.73
C TYR A 353 12.68 -6.98 9.71
N LYS A 354 11.48 -7.27 10.18
CA LYS A 354 10.32 -7.50 9.30
C LYS A 354 9.47 -6.25 9.10
N CYS A 355 9.47 -5.32 10.03
CA CYS A 355 8.62 -4.13 9.99
C CYS A 355 9.43 -2.83 10.04
N TRP A 356 8.97 -1.82 9.32
CA TRP A 356 9.58 -0.48 9.31
C TRP A 356 9.52 0.21 10.68
N GLU A 357 8.44 -0.01 11.43
CA GLU A 357 8.26 0.51 12.79
C GLU A 357 9.31 -0.01 13.78
N GLU A 358 10.04 -1.03 13.42
CA GLU A 358 11.04 -1.70 14.27
C GLU A 358 12.47 -1.23 14.00
N ILE A 359 12.68 -0.50 12.92
CA ILE A 359 14.02 -0.06 12.50
C ILE A 359 14.74 0.69 13.62
N GLY A 360 16.00 0.33 13.88
CA GLY A 360 16.83 0.93 14.93
C GLY A 360 16.48 0.47 16.35
N LYS A 361 15.52 -0.44 16.53
CA LYS A 361 15.13 -1.04 17.83
C LYS A 361 15.67 -2.47 17.88
N ARG A 362 16.89 -2.63 18.36
CA ARG A 362 17.64 -3.92 18.32
C ARG A 362 16.88 -5.10 18.94
N GLU A 363 16.04 -4.84 19.93
CA GLU A 363 15.22 -5.87 20.57
C GLU A 363 14.20 -6.53 19.65
N PHE A 364 13.95 -5.95 18.46
CA PHE A 364 13.05 -6.48 17.45
C PHE A 364 13.77 -7.03 16.20
N ALA A 365 15.09 -6.92 16.17
CA ALA A 365 15.88 -7.45 15.07
C ALA A 365 15.83 -8.98 15.06
N ILE A 366 15.59 -9.57 13.89
CA ILE A 366 15.53 -11.03 13.70
C ILE A 366 16.88 -11.62 13.29
N GLY A 367 17.89 -10.78 13.14
CA GLY A 367 19.27 -11.15 12.80
C GLY A 367 20.10 -9.93 12.46
N ASN A 368 21.36 -10.21 12.12
CA ASN A 368 22.32 -9.21 11.64
C ASN A 368 23.23 -9.85 10.59
N PHE A 369 23.70 -9.12 9.60
CA PHE A 369 24.61 -9.66 8.57
C PHE A 369 25.92 -10.20 9.14
N LYS A 370 26.38 -9.66 10.28
CA LYS A 370 27.61 -10.10 10.94
C LYS A 370 27.40 -11.35 11.79
N ASP A 371 26.29 -11.41 12.53
CA ASP A 371 26.05 -12.40 13.57
C ASP A 371 25.09 -13.53 13.11
N GLY A 372 24.43 -13.34 11.96
CA GLY A 372 23.43 -14.27 11.43
C GLY A 372 22.05 -14.11 12.07
N VAL A 373 21.28 -15.20 12.11
CA VAL A 373 19.91 -15.23 12.67
C VAL A 373 19.97 -15.12 14.19
N ASP A 374 19.15 -14.25 14.78
CA ASP A 374 18.96 -14.18 16.22
C ASP A 374 17.83 -15.13 16.66
N TYR A 375 18.20 -16.28 17.19
CA TYR A 375 17.25 -17.30 17.65
C TYR A 375 16.39 -16.89 18.86
N LYS A 376 16.70 -15.76 19.51
CA LYS A 376 15.85 -15.24 20.60
C LYS A 376 14.66 -14.40 20.10
N THR A 377 14.80 -13.87 18.89
CA THR A 377 13.83 -12.91 18.33
C THR A 377 13.23 -13.34 16.99
N ILE A 378 13.74 -14.43 16.38
CA ILE A 378 13.27 -14.93 15.09
C ILE A 378 11.77 -15.28 15.08
N ASP A 379 11.21 -15.69 16.22
CA ASP A 379 9.79 -15.99 16.38
C ASP A 379 8.91 -14.80 15.99
N ARG A 380 9.41 -13.58 16.15
CA ARG A 380 8.73 -12.38 15.69
C ARG A 380 8.48 -12.37 14.16
N ALA A 381 9.43 -12.92 13.38
CA ALA A 381 9.20 -13.08 11.94
C ALA A 381 8.10 -14.11 11.65
N TYR A 382 8.04 -15.17 12.45
CA TYR A 382 7.00 -16.20 12.34
C TYR A 382 5.62 -15.64 12.70
N ASP A 383 5.52 -14.82 13.74
CA ASP A 383 4.28 -14.14 14.14
C ASP A 383 3.72 -13.25 13.02
N TYR A 384 4.59 -12.61 12.22
CA TYR A 384 4.18 -11.86 11.05
C TYR A 384 3.68 -12.77 9.92
N MET A 385 4.47 -13.77 9.55
CA MET A 385 4.26 -14.55 8.33
C MET A 385 3.19 -15.63 8.47
N LEU A 386 3.05 -16.24 9.64
CA LEU A 386 2.18 -17.39 9.88
C LEU A 386 0.76 -17.00 10.31
N TYR A 387 0.49 -15.72 10.56
CA TYR A 387 -0.86 -15.29 10.93
C TYR A 387 -1.89 -15.70 9.88
N ASP A 388 -2.90 -16.43 10.33
CA ASP A 388 -4.01 -16.87 9.49
C ASP A 388 -5.32 -16.21 9.98
N PRO A 389 -5.86 -15.24 9.24
CA PRO A 389 -7.11 -14.60 9.65
C PRO A 389 -8.32 -15.55 9.58
N SER A 390 -8.23 -16.67 8.85
CA SER A 390 -9.32 -17.65 8.78
C SER A 390 -9.48 -18.46 10.06
N GLU A 391 -8.51 -18.44 10.96
CA GLU A 391 -8.61 -19.06 12.29
C GLU A 391 -9.42 -18.19 13.29
N ASP A 392 -9.59 -16.90 13.01
CA ASP A 392 -10.49 -16.03 13.76
C ASP A 392 -11.93 -16.20 13.27
N LEU A 393 -12.86 -16.51 14.17
CA LEU A 393 -14.28 -16.74 13.84
C LEU A 393 -14.96 -15.54 13.19
N LYS A 394 -14.58 -14.31 13.55
CA LYS A 394 -15.13 -13.10 12.94
C LYS A 394 -14.63 -12.95 11.50
N CYS A 395 -13.34 -13.20 11.27
CA CYS A 395 -12.74 -13.11 9.94
C CYS A 395 -13.18 -14.25 9.03
N SER A 396 -13.22 -15.50 9.52
CA SER A 396 -13.63 -16.66 8.73
C SER A 396 -15.08 -16.57 8.25
N ASN A 397 -15.94 -15.85 8.98
CA ASN A 397 -17.33 -15.58 8.59
C ASN A 397 -17.52 -14.25 7.84
N CYS A 398 -16.44 -13.53 7.54
CA CYS A 398 -16.53 -12.20 6.94
C CYS A 398 -16.53 -12.25 5.41
N LYS A 399 -17.57 -11.69 4.78
CA LYS A 399 -17.70 -11.61 3.32
C LYS A 399 -16.60 -10.80 2.62
N ILE A 400 -15.91 -9.89 3.33
CA ILE A 400 -14.80 -9.11 2.76
C ILE A 400 -13.42 -9.70 3.07
N LEU A 401 -13.34 -10.88 3.65
CA LEU A 401 -12.05 -11.48 3.98
C LEU A 401 -11.06 -11.50 2.80
N PRO A 402 -11.47 -11.83 1.55
CA PRO A 402 -10.57 -11.81 0.39
C PRO A 402 -9.97 -10.44 0.04
N LEU A 403 -10.68 -9.35 0.41
CA LEU A 403 -10.26 -7.96 0.18
C LEU A 403 -9.59 -7.33 1.41
N CYS A 404 -9.57 -8.05 2.54
CA CYS A 404 -9.15 -7.51 3.84
C CYS A 404 -7.98 -8.28 4.45
N MET A 405 -8.00 -9.62 4.35
CA MET A 405 -7.00 -10.54 4.92
C MET A 405 -6.64 -10.25 6.39
N GLY A 406 -7.69 -10.00 7.22
CA GLY A 406 -7.54 -9.67 8.63
C GLY A 406 -7.26 -8.18 8.91
N GLY A 407 -7.11 -7.35 7.88
CA GLY A 407 -7.26 -5.89 7.81
C GLY A 407 -6.45 -5.00 8.73
N VAL A 408 -5.61 -5.54 9.58
CA VAL A 408 -4.82 -4.79 10.55
C VAL A 408 -3.38 -4.72 10.08
N CYS A 409 -2.76 -3.57 10.27
CA CYS A 409 -1.30 -3.48 10.23
C CYS A 409 -0.71 -4.63 11.07
N PRO A 410 0.14 -5.50 10.49
CA PRO A 410 0.70 -6.65 11.22
C PRO A 410 1.45 -6.25 12.50
N TYR A 411 2.12 -5.10 12.49
CA TYR A 411 2.76 -4.55 13.69
C TYR A 411 1.76 -4.27 14.82
N ARG A 412 0.58 -3.71 14.50
CA ARG A 412 -0.50 -3.53 15.49
C ARG A 412 -0.99 -4.85 16.03
N ARG A 413 -1.20 -5.82 15.16
CA ARG A 413 -1.71 -7.15 15.52
C ARG A 413 -0.82 -7.85 16.54
N ILE A 414 0.49 -7.93 16.29
CA ILE A 414 1.44 -8.56 17.23
C ILE A 414 1.61 -7.77 18.54
N ASN A 415 1.21 -6.50 18.56
CA ASN A 415 1.15 -5.67 19.77
C ASN A 415 -0.28 -5.61 20.37
N ASN A 416 -1.18 -6.54 20.00
CA ASN A 416 -2.54 -6.68 20.53
C ASN A 416 -3.45 -5.45 20.33
N VAL A 417 -3.21 -4.67 19.27
CA VAL A 417 -4.11 -3.57 18.90
C VAL A 417 -5.15 -4.09 17.91
N LEU A 418 -6.41 -4.12 18.36
CA LEU A 418 -7.52 -4.69 17.61
C LEU A 418 -7.86 -3.93 16.31
N PRO A 419 -8.36 -4.65 15.27
CA PRO A 419 -8.76 -4.07 14.01
C PRO A 419 -10.07 -3.27 14.12
N SER A 420 -10.17 -2.24 13.30
CA SER A 420 -11.44 -1.56 13.02
C SER A 420 -12.10 -2.16 11.78
N CYS A 421 -12.80 -3.29 11.96
CA CYS A 421 -13.44 -4.06 10.87
C CYS A 421 -14.51 -3.25 10.13
N ASP A 422 -15.32 -2.48 10.85
CA ASP A 422 -16.44 -1.72 10.27
C ASP A 422 -15.95 -0.66 9.27
N ASN A 423 -14.80 -0.06 9.55
CA ASN A 423 -14.19 0.92 8.66
C ASN A 423 -13.68 0.30 7.36
N LYS A 424 -13.05 -0.88 7.44
CA LYS A 424 -12.58 -1.59 6.25
C LYS A 424 -13.75 -1.94 5.32
N MET A 425 -14.86 -2.41 5.89
CA MET A 425 -16.09 -2.68 5.16
C MET A 425 -16.64 -1.42 4.47
N LYS A 426 -16.70 -0.30 5.21
CA LYS A 426 -17.15 0.99 4.66
C LYS A 426 -16.25 1.48 3.52
N THR A 427 -14.92 1.40 3.69
CA THR A 427 -13.96 1.79 2.65
C THR A 427 -14.14 0.97 1.37
N ILE A 428 -14.24 -0.36 1.47
CA ILE A 428 -14.46 -1.23 0.30
C ILE A 428 -15.78 -0.90 -0.38
N LYS A 429 -16.85 -0.70 0.38
CA LYS A 429 -18.15 -0.29 -0.16
C LYS A 429 -18.08 1.06 -0.86
N ASN A 430 -17.41 2.05 -0.26
CA ASN A 430 -17.24 3.38 -0.86
C ASN A 430 -16.44 3.31 -2.16
N ASN A 431 -15.37 2.53 -2.20
CA ASN A 431 -14.57 2.33 -3.41
C ASN A 431 -15.39 1.70 -4.53
N LEU A 432 -16.18 0.67 -4.22
CA LEU A 432 -17.05 0.04 -5.19
C LEU A 432 -18.11 1.02 -5.72
N MET A 433 -18.73 1.81 -4.82
CA MET A 433 -19.70 2.84 -5.21
C MET A 433 -19.07 3.96 -6.04
N SER A 434 -17.86 4.40 -5.69
CA SER A 434 -17.12 5.39 -6.49
C SER A 434 -16.78 4.86 -7.88
N PHE A 435 -16.38 3.60 -7.99
CA PHE A 435 -16.14 2.96 -9.28
C PHE A 435 -17.41 2.92 -10.14
N LEU A 436 -18.54 2.50 -9.58
CA LEU A 436 -19.82 2.46 -10.28
C LEU A 436 -20.30 3.86 -10.72
N ASN A 437 -19.87 4.92 -10.03
CA ASN A 437 -20.17 6.32 -10.37
C ASN A 437 -19.24 6.91 -11.44
N THR A 438 -18.19 6.20 -11.90
CA THR A 438 -17.37 6.69 -13.02
C THR A 438 -18.24 6.84 -14.27
N LYS A 439 -17.99 7.89 -15.07
CA LYS A 439 -18.81 8.21 -16.24
C LYS A 439 -18.95 7.01 -17.19
N GLU A 440 -17.84 6.34 -17.50
CA GLU A 440 -17.79 5.19 -18.40
C GLU A 440 -18.62 4.00 -17.87
N ILE A 441 -18.45 3.67 -16.59
CA ILE A 441 -19.18 2.56 -15.95
C ILE A 441 -20.64 2.92 -15.76
N LYS A 442 -20.92 4.18 -15.35
CA LYS A 442 -22.30 4.66 -15.18
C LYS A 442 -23.08 4.61 -16.50
N GLU A 443 -22.50 5.07 -17.60
CA GLU A 443 -23.10 4.96 -18.93
C GLU A 443 -23.29 3.48 -19.35
N ALA A 444 -22.32 2.60 -19.08
CA ALA A 444 -22.44 1.18 -19.36
C ALA A 444 -23.53 0.51 -18.50
N VAL A 445 -23.58 0.82 -17.19
CA VAL A 445 -24.59 0.32 -16.26
C VAL A 445 -26.00 0.81 -16.66
N LEU A 446 -26.13 2.07 -17.07
CA LEU A 446 -27.42 2.64 -17.48
C LEU A 446 -27.88 2.15 -18.85
N ASN A 447 -26.98 1.84 -19.77
CA ASN A 447 -27.28 1.45 -21.15
C ASN A 447 -27.38 -0.08 -21.34
N GLU A 448 -27.33 -0.90 -20.27
CA GLU A 448 -27.40 -2.38 -20.33
C GLU A 448 -26.28 -3.03 -21.19
N SER A 449 -25.17 -2.33 -21.43
CA SER A 449 -24.14 -2.74 -22.38
C SER A 449 -23.08 -3.70 -21.83
N PHE A 450 -23.30 -4.34 -20.67
CA PHE A 450 -22.43 -5.41 -20.15
C PHE A 450 -22.82 -6.83 -20.65
N ALA A 451 -23.80 -6.92 -21.52
CA ALA A 451 -24.19 -8.19 -22.12
C ALA A 451 -23.51 -8.35 -23.49
N ASN A 452 -22.19 -8.64 -23.49
CA ASN A 452 -21.52 -9.34 -24.63
C ASN A 452 -20.17 -9.88 -24.16
#